data_384a541b79294f34a6779587fcc9d282
#
_entry.id   384a541b79294f34a6779587fcc9d282
#
_cell.length_a   1.000
_cell.length_b   1.000
_cell.length_c   1.000
_cell.angle_alpha   90.00
_cell.angle_beta   90.00
_cell.angle_gamma   90.00
#
_symmetry.space_group_name_H-M   'P 1'
#
loop_
_entity.id
_entity.type
_entity.pdbx_description
1 polymer ?
#
loop_
_entity_poly.entity_id
_entity_poly.type
_entity_poly.pdbx_seq_one_letter_code
_entity_poly.pdbx_strand_id
1 'polypeptide(L)'
;PDVAKLANDLKTRQTKSLASGIDVIMADLKESMEAPPTSIDGHTNALVLLYENPRAPHFSEPGTDWIKNADAHRAGLLAAETAIVLANYLRLLGYPSRGHTITSSDVDLGRLAVAAGLATVEEGRLSHPYIGQRFGLAAVTTTFDFNPDRPLAPMRAQPAKAFGAAWRLGTRSVKNASNAVPFAKRRFVDGAHPFENLKRVETPTTYIDEPNVARVPKRTDMFARVQFGDMGKKLQDSARGGHYVRKAAPSMAQRRALGAFVLLQDGDTARKKTRLDPDTAAELVKATSYWLGIDAVGISRCPTWAWYSHDAKGAPIDPPHDQAINMIVDQGYETMEGSSGDDWIAVAQSMRAYLRFSLIGGVVAKQIRNLGYSAKAH
;
A
#
# COMPACT_ATOMS: atom_id res chain seq x y z
N PRO A 1 -20.04 27.23 3.28
CA PRO A 1 -20.85 26.94 2.09
C PRO A 1 -22.16 26.32 2.52
N ASP A 2 -23.25 26.74 1.85
CA ASP A 2 -24.58 26.22 2.14
C ASP A 2 -24.65 24.73 1.76
N VAL A 3 -24.66 23.87 2.76
CA VAL A 3 -24.65 22.42 2.62
C VAL A 3 -25.89 21.91 1.89
N ALA A 4 -27.07 22.55 2.11
CA ALA A 4 -28.29 22.20 1.42
C ALA A 4 -28.21 22.50 -0.07
N LYS A 5 -27.62 23.63 -0.43
CA LYS A 5 -27.38 24.01 -1.83
C LYS A 5 -26.42 23.06 -2.51
N LEU A 6 -25.34 22.65 -1.83
CA LEU A 6 -24.38 21.67 -2.36
C LEU A 6 -25.01 20.28 -2.53
N ALA A 7 -25.87 19.87 -1.60
CA ALA A 7 -26.62 18.61 -1.72
C ALA A 7 -27.63 18.64 -2.88
N ASN A 8 -28.29 19.79 -3.12
CA ASN A 8 -29.17 19.98 -4.26
C ASN A 8 -28.41 20.02 -5.59
N ASP A 9 -27.24 20.63 -5.61
CA ASP A 9 -26.37 20.64 -6.80
C ASP A 9 -25.95 19.22 -7.21
N LEU A 10 -25.79 18.30 -6.27
CA LEU A 10 -25.56 16.87 -6.54
C LEU A 10 -26.78 16.20 -7.18
N LYS A 11 -27.98 16.54 -6.76
CA LYS A 11 -29.22 15.97 -7.31
C LYS A 11 -29.53 16.51 -8.71
N THR A 12 -29.21 17.76 -8.98
CA THR A 12 -29.60 18.46 -10.21
C THR A 12 -28.53 18.41 -11.31
N ARG A 13 -27.28 18.43 -10.94
CA ARG A 13 -26.18 18.20 -11.91
C ARG A 13 -26.00 16.73 -12.05
N GLN A 14 -26.25 16.22 -13.26
CA GLN A 14 -25.88 14.86 -13.61
C GLN A 14 -24.42 14.65 -13.17
N THR A 15 -24.25 13.84 -12.15
CA THR A 15 -22.95 13.44 -11.57
C THR A 15 -22.09 12.63 -12.56
N LYS A 16 -22.51 12.56 -13.82
CA LYS A 16 -21.83 11.82 -14.90
C LYS A 16 -20.33 12.07 -14.98
N SER A 17 -19.84 13.25 -14.60
CA SER A 17 -18.40 13.51 -14.70
C SER A 17 -17.58 12.90 -13.56
N LEU A 18 -18.12 12.83 -12.35
CA LEU A 18 -17.43 12.19 -11.20
C LEU A 18 -17.70 10.67 -11.19
N ALA A 19 -18.95 10.29 -11.39
CA ALA A 19 -19.34 8.89 -11.54
C ALA A 19 -18.70 8.26 -12.78
N SER A 20 -18.65 8.97 -13.91
CA SER A 20 -17.98 8.46 -15.11
C SER A 20 -16.46 8.36 -14.95
N GLY A 21 -15.83 9.21 -14.15
CA GLY A 21 -14.40 9.09 -13.86
C GLY A 21 -14.08 7.82 -13.04
N ILE A 22 -14.87 7.54 -12.03
CA ILE A 22 -14.75 6.32 -11.22
C ILE A 22 -15.22 5.10 -11.99
N ASP A 23 -16.33 5.20 -12.71
CA ASP A 23 -16.87 4.09 -13.49
C ASP A 23 -15.93 3.71 -14.66
N VAL A 24 -15.27 4.68 -15.28
CA VAL A 24 -14.22 4.42 -16.28
C VAL A 24 -13.01 3.75 -15.64
N ILE A 25 -12.55 4.22 -14.48
CA ILE A 25 -11.44 3.58 -13.76
C ILE A 25 -11.82 2.15 -13.35
N MET A 26 -13.04 1.93 -12.90
CA MET A 26 -13.54 0.59 -12.51
C MET A 26 -13.74 -0.30 -13.73
N ALA A 27 -14.21 0.23 -14.86
CA ALA A 27 -14.33 -0.51 -16.10
C ALA A 27 -12.95 -0.89 -16.66
N ASP A 28 -12.01 0.06 -16.71
CA ASP A 28 -10.62 -0.17 -17.12
C ASP A 28 -9.94 -1.21 -16.22
N LEU A 29 -10.23 -1.18 -14.91
CA LEU A 29 -9.74 -2.15 -13.95
C LEU A 29 -10.32 -3.53 -14.19
N LYS A 30 -11.63 -3.62 -14.38
CA LYS A 30 -12.31 -4.87 -14.64
C LYS A 30 -11.80 -5.47 -15.95
N GLU A 31 -11.73 -4.69 -17.01
CA GLU A 31 -11.16 -5.10 -18.29
C GLU A 31 -9.70 -5.55 -18.15
N SER A 32 -8.90 -4.81 -17.38
CA SER A 32 -7.50 -5.16 -17.11
C SER A 32 -7.35 -6.45 -16.28
N MET A 33 -8.32 -6.77 -15.43
CA MET A 33 -8.33 -8.02 -14.63
C MET A 33 -8.86 -9.21 -15.44
N GLU A 34 -9.78 -8.99 -16.35
CA GLU A 34 -10.35 -10.01 -17.23
C GLU A 34 -9.48 -10.24 -18.48
N ALA A 35 -8.62 -9.28 -18.82
CA ALA A 35 -7.70 -9.43 -19.94
C ALA A 35 -6.70 -10.56 -19.67
N PRO A 36 -6.42 -11.41 -20.66
CA PRO A 36 -5.35 -12.40 -20.54
C PRO A 36 -4.03 -11.69 -20.23
N PRO A 37 -3.13 -12.32 -19.46
CA PRO A 37 -1.82 -11.75 -19.19
C PRO A 37 -1.13 -11.38 -20.49
N THR A 38 -0.49 -10.21 -20.53
CA THR A 38 0.31 -9.77 -21.71
C THR A 38 1.34 -10.83 -22.05
N SER A 39 1.50 -11.14 -23.35
CA SER A 39 2.55 -12.03 -23.82
C SER A 39 3.92 -11.54 -23.34
N ILE A 40 4.82 -12.49 -23.11
CA ILE A 40 6.25 -12.23 -22.83
C ILE A 40 7.10 -12.37 -24.09
N ASP A 41 6.47 -12.55 -25.25
CA ASP A 41 7.18 -12.67 -26.52
C ASP A 41 8.00 -11.40 -26.78
N GLY A 42 9.26 -11.59 -27.16
CA GLY A 42 10.20 -10.49 -27.38
C GLY A 42 10.77 -9.86 -26.10
N HIS A 43 10.42 -10.34 -24.90
CA HIS A 43 11.08 -9.90 -23.68
C HIS A 43 12.47 -10.52 -23.56
N THR A 44 13.48 -9.69 -23.66
CA THR A 44 14.90 -10.10 -23.65
C THR A 44 15.58 -9.86 -22.31
N ASN A 45 15.00 -9.01 -21.48
CA ASN A 45 15.56 -8.59 -20.20
C ASN A 45 14.62 -8.89 -19.04
N ALA A 46 15.19 -9.10 -17.86
CA ALA A 46 14.46 -9.27 -16.62
C ALA A 46 15.07 -8.44 -15.49
N LEU A 47 14.25 -7.69 -14.78
CA LEU A 47 14.61 -7.06 -13.52
C LEU A 47 14.11 -7.97 -12.39
N VAL A 48 15.02 -8.49 -11.60
CA VAL A 48 14.69 -9.42 -10.51
C VAL A 48 14.71 -8.70 -9.17
N LEU A 49 13.70 -8.96 -8.36
CA LEU A 49 13.46 -8.31 -7.08
C LEU A 49 13.53 -9.35 -5.97
N LEU A 50 14.26 -9.00 -4.92
CA LEU A 50 14.41 -9.82 -3.73
C LEU A 50 14.05 -8.98 -2.50
N TYR A 51 13.14 -9.49 -1.67
CA TYR A 51 12.78 -8.91 -0.40
C TYR A 51 13.13 -9.85 0.74
N GLU A 52 13.91 -9.36 1.71
CA GLU A 52 14.16 -10.09 2.95
C GLU A 52 12.85 -10.37 3.68
N ASN A 53 12.68 -11.58 4.21
CA ASN A 53 11.55 -11.86 5.10
C ASN A 53 11.61 -10.91 6.29
N PRO A 54 10.47 -10.35 6.70
CA PRO A 54 10.43 -9.57 7.92
C PRO A 54 10.86 -10.43 9.12
N ARG A 55 11.20 -9.77 10.20
CA ARG A 55 11.46 -10.47 11.45
C ARG A 55 10.24 -11.32 11.85
N ALA A 56 10.48 -12.55 12.19
CA ALA A 56 9.43 -13.37 12.78
C ALA A 56 8.98 -12.75 14.13
N PRO A 57 7.69 -12.69 14.41
CA PRO A 57 7.21 -12.17 15.69
C PRO A 57 7.72 -13.06 16.84
N HIS A 58 8.05 -12.42 17.96
CA HIS A 58 8.41 -13.14 19.18
C HIS A 58 7.17 -13.78 19.79
N PHE A 59 7.33 -14.92 20.48
CA PHE A 59 6.20 -15.66 21.05
C PHE A 59 5.38 -14.86 22.07
N SER A 60 5.98 -13.85 22.70
CA SER A 60 5.32 -12.97 23.66
C SER A 60 4.66 -11.74 23.04
N GLU A 61 4.80 -11.53 21.72
CA GLU A 61 4.18 -10.39 21.05
C GLU A 61 2.69 -10.64 20.84
N PRO A 62 1.83 -9.64 21.11
CA PRO A 62 0.40 -9.75 20.82
C PRO A 62 0.14 -10.16 19.39
N GLY A 63 -0.80 -11.07 19.16
CA GLY A 63 -1.20 -11.53 17.83
C GLY A 63 -0.22 -12.47 17.13
N THR A 64 0.85 -12.92 17.79
CA THR A 64 1.84 -13.85 17.21
C THR A 64 1.21 -15.08 16.59
N ASP A 65 0.20 -15.65 17.24
CA ASP A 65 -0.48 -16.87 16.75
C ASP A 65 -1.20 -16.65 15.41
N TRP A 66 -1.56 -15.42 15.08
CA TRP A 66 -2.22 -15.09 13.82
C TRP A 66 -1.25 -14.89 12.67
N ILE A 67 -0.05 -14.43 12.95
CA ILE A 67 0.93 -14.02 11.93
C ILE A 67 2.16 -14.92 11.86
N LYS A 68 2.30 -15.88 12.78
CA LYS A 68 3.43 -16.81 12.75
C LYS A 68 3.46 -17.60 11.43
N ASN A 69 4.65 -17.85 10.93
CA ASN A 69 4.91 -18.54 9.65
C ASN A 69 4.39 -17.79 8.38
N ALA A 70 3.92 -16.55 8.52
CA ALA A 70 3.47 -15.76 7.39
C ALA A 70 4.54 -14.78 6.84
N ASP A 71 5.73 -14.74 7.42
CA ASP A 71 6.83 -13.85 7.05
C ASP A 71 7.27 -14.02 5.58
N ALA A 72 7.34 -15.24 5.07
CA ALA A 72 7.65 -15.52 3.67
C ALA A 72 6.55 -14.98 2.72
N HIS A 73 5.28 -15.12 3.09
CA HIS A 73 4.17 -14.57 2.31
C HIS A 73 4.22 -13.05 2.25
N ARG A 74 4.60 -12.39 3.34
CA ARG A 74 4.76 -10.95 3.36
C ARG A 74 5.89 -10.49 2.45
N ALA A 75 7.05 -11.16 2.47
CA ALA A 75 8.15 -10.84 1.56
C ALA A 75 7.74 -11.01 0.09
N GLY A 76 7.02 -12.10 -0.22
CA GLY A 76 6.44 -12.34 -1.55
C GLY A 76 5.45 -11.25 -1.97
N LEU A 77 4.60 -10.78 -1.05
CA LEU A 77 3.64 -9.69 -1.31
C LEU A 77 4.34 -8.36 -1.61
N LEU A 78 5.38 -8.01 -0.85
CA LEU A 78 6.17 -6.79 -1.08
C LEU A 78 6.92 -6.85 -2.42
N ALA A 79 7.46 -8.00 -2.76
CA ALA A 79 8.10 -8.22 -4.05
C ALA A 79 7.08 -8.10 -5.20
N ALA A 80 5.90 -8.66 -5.05
CA ALA A 80 4.80 -8.57 -6.01
C ALA A 80 4.32 -7.12 -6.21
N GLU A 81 4.08 -6.38 -5.12
CA GLU A 81 3.71 -4.95 -5.18
C GLU A 81 4.73 -4.18 -6.04
N THR A 82 6.01 -4.36 -5.75
CA THR A 82 7.07 -3.67 -6.47
C THR A 82 7.14 -4.09 -7.94
N ALA A 83 7.03 -5.38 -8.24
CA ALA A 83 7.04 -5.88 -9.62
C ALA A 83 5.89 -5.32 -10.45
N ILE A 84 4.68 -5.26 -9.88
CA ILE A 84 3.49 -4.70 -10.54
C ILE A 84 3.70 -3.21 -10.85
N VAL A 85 4.21 -2.44 -9.87
CA VAL A 85 4.48 -1.00 -10.07
C VAL A 85 5.53 -0.79 -11.15
N LEU A 86 6.65 -1.52 -11.12
CA LEU A 86 7.73 -1.39 -12.10
C LEU A 86 7.29 -1.83 -13.50
N ALA A 87 6.52 -2.91 -13.63
CA ALA A 87 5.96 -3.31 -14.91
C ALA A 87 5.02 -2.23 -15.48
N ASN A 88 4.18 -1.61 -14.64
CA ASN A 88 3.35 -0.48 -15.04
C ASN A 88 4.18 0.73 -15.46
N TYR A 89 5.26 1.01 -14.73
CA TYR A 89 6.16 2.11 -15.04
C TYR A 89 6.83 1.95 -16.41
N LEU A 90 7.40 0.78 -16.68
CA LEU A 90 8.03 0.50 -17.98
C LEU A 90 7.03 0.56 -19.14
N ARG A 91 5.80 0.05 -18.94
CA ARG A 91 4.73 0.18 -19.95
C ARG A 91 4.36 1.65 -20.21
N LEU A 92 4.37 2.49 -19.19
CA LEU A 92 4.13 3.93 -19.36
C LEU A 92 5.25 4.64 -20.11
N LEU A 93 6.46 4.10 -20.07
CA LEU A 93 7.60 4.56 -20.88
C LEU A 93 7.57 4.01 -22.32
N GLY A 94 6.60 3.15 -22.65
CA GLY A 94 6.44 2.58 -23.99
C GLY A 94 7.08 1.20 -24.19
N TYR A 95 7.57 0.56 -23.13
CA TYR A 95 8.21 -0.75 -23.20
C TYR A 95 7.25 -1.86 -22.73
N PRO A 96 6.93 -2.85 -23.58
CA PRO A 96 6.21 -4.03 -23.14
C PRO A 96 6.89 -4.66 -21.93
N SER A 97 6.08 -4.91 -20.88
CA SER A 97 6.62 -5.38 -19.60
C SER A 97 5.58 -6.17 -18.83
N ARG A 98 5.98 -7.22 -18.14
CA ARG A 98 5.13 -8.07 -17.33
C ARG A 98 5.76 -8.37 -15.97
N GLY A 99 4.96 -8.20 -14.91
CA GLY A 99 5.33 -8.59 -13.56
C GLY A 99 5.08 -10.08 -13.33
N HIS A 100 6.03 -10.76 -12.71
CA HIS A 100 5.98 -12.16 -12.31
C HIS A 100 6.09 -12.25 -10.80
N THR A 101 5.21 -13.00 -10.19
CA THR A 101 5.10 -13.16 -8.74
C THR A 101 5.11 -14.66 -8.38
N ILE A 102 5.23 -14.96 -7.10
CA ILE A 102 5.19 -16.35 -6.63
C ILE A 102 3.86 -17.06 -6.97
N THR A 103 2.78 -16.32 -7.14
CA THR A 103 1.46 -16.86 -7.44
C THR A 103 1.10 -16.80 -8.92
N SER A 104 1.83 -16.04 -9.72
CA SER A 104 1.56 -15.87 -11.16
C SER A 104 2.87 -15.56 -11.89
N SER A 105 3.48 -16.55 -12.50
CA SER A 105 4.75 -16.40 -13.21
C SER A 105 4.83 -17.34 -14.40
N ASP A 106 5.31 -16.82 -15.54
CA ASP A 106 5.66 -17.62 -16.72
C ASP A 106 7.16 -17.87 -16.79
N VAL A 107 7.92 -17.42 -15.81
CA VAL A 107 9.38 -17.57 -15.72
C VAL A 107 9.78 -18.22 -14.40
N ASP A 108 10.91 -18.89 -14.40
CA ASP A 108 11.51 -19.44 -13.18
C ASP A 108 12.23 -18.32 -12.42
N LEU A 109 11.59 -17.81 -11.36
CA LEU A 109 12.11 -16.73 -10.53
C LEU A 109 13.45 -17.10 -9.87
N GLY A 110 13.64 -18.36 -9.51
CA GLY A 110 14.88 -18.83 -8.88
C GLY A 110 16.06 -18.80 -9.84
N ARG A 111 15.88 -19.30 -11.05
CA ARG A 111 16.91 -19.24 -12.09
C ARG A 111 17.24 -17.81 -12.48
N LEU A 112 16.24 -16.95 -12.57
CA LEU A 112 16.44 -15.52 -12.82
C LEU A 112 17.23 -14.86 -11.69
N ALA A 113 16.94 -15.19 -10.43
CA ALA A 113 17.69 -14.65 -9.29
C ALA A 113 19.18 -15.06 -9.31
N VAL A 114 19.46 -16.27 -9.73
CA VAL A 114 20.85 -16.73 -9.93
C VAL A 114 21.51 -16.00 -11.10
N ALA A 115 20.84 -15.90 -12.24
CA ALA A 115 21.37 -15.22 -13.42
C ALA A 115 21.62 -13.72 -13.17
N ALA A 116 20.77 -13.08 -12.39
CA ALA A 116 20.87 -11.67 -11.99
C ALA A 116 21.87 -11.41 -10.84
N GLY A 117 22.57 -12.43 -10.36
CA GLY A 117 23.55 -12.26 -9.29
C GLY A 117 22.94 -11.92 -7.93
N LEU A 118 21.69 -12.27 -7.66
CA LEU A 118 21.05 -12.06 -6.37
C LEU A 118 21.17 -13.24 -5.42
N ALA A 119 21.31 -14.45 -5.95
CA ALA A 119 21.40 -15.65 -5.15
C ALA A 119 22.33 -16.69 -5.80
N THR A 120 22.79 -17.64 -4.99
CA THR A 120 23.46 -18.87 -5.42
C THR A 120 22.62 -20.07 -5.03
N VAL A 121 22.89 -21.24 -5.61
CA VAL A 121 22.28 -22.49 -5.18
C VAL A 121 23.25 -23.21 -4.24
N GLU A 122 22.82 -23.45 -3.00
CA GLU A 122 23.54 -24.21 -2.00
C GLU A 122 22.66 -25.38 -1.54
N GLU A 123 23.19 -26.59 -1.65
CA GLU A 123 22.45 -27.81 -1.27
C GLU A 123 21.05 -27.89 -1.89
N GLY A 124 20.93 -27.45 -3.16
CA GLY A 124 19.65 -27.43 -3.88
C GLY A 124 18.68 -26.29 -3.49
N ARG A 125 19.10 -25.34 -2.67
CA ARG A 125 18.31 -24.21 -2.23
C ARG A 125 18.94 -22.89 -2.62
N LEU A 126 18.09 -21.90 -2.94
CA LEU A 126 18.55 -20.55 -3.19
C LEU A 126 19.03 -19.89 -1.89
N SER A 127 20.19 -19.26 -1.95
CA SER A 127 20.81 -18.56 -0.82
C SER A 127 21.40 -17.22 -1.27
N HIS A 128 21.04 -16.14 -0.54
CA HIS A 128 21.64 -14.81 -0.73
C HIS A 128 22.79 -14.61 0.27
N PRO A 129 23.92 -13.98 -0.12
CA PRO A 129 25.12 -13.88 0.71
C PRO A 129 24.91 -13.32 2.12
N TYR A 130 23.98 -12.37 2.27
CA TYR A 130 23.81 -11.63 3.53
C TYR A 130 22.57 -12.05 4.33
N ILE A 131 21.52 -12.54 3.66
CA ILE A 131 20.23 -12.86 4.30
C ILE A 131 19.89 -14.34 4.26
N GLY A 132 20.78 -15.17 3.68
CA GLY A 132 20.58 -16.62 3.58
C GLY A 132 19.37 -16.97 2.71
N GLN A 133 18.52 -17.88 3.20
CA GLN A 133 17.37 -18.42 2.45
C GLN A 133 16.05 -17.70 2.75
N ARG A 134 16.07 -16.63 3.57
CA ARG A 134 14.87 -15.96 4.07
C ARG A 134 14.49 -14.74 3.22
N PHE A 135 13.92 -14.98 2.04
CA PHE A 135 13.47 -13.91 1.14
C PHE A 135 12.32 -14.34 0.24
N GLY A 136 11.59 -13.34 -0.27
CA GLY A 136 10.63 -13.49 -1.35
C GLY A 136 11.17 -12.94 -2.65
N LEU A 137 10.73 -13.51 -3.77
CA LEU A 137 11.14 -13.13 -5.12
C LEU A 137 9.96 -12.65 -5.96
N ALA A 138 10.24 -11.72 -6.85
CA ALA A 138 9.42 -11.37 -8.00
C ALA A 138 10.33 -10.92 -9.14
N ALA A 139 9.81 -10.83 -10.36
CA ALA A 139 10.55 -10.31 -11.49
C ALA A 139 9.65 -9.45 -12.39
N VAL A 140 10.28 -8.61 -13.18
CA VAL A 140 9.65 -7.93 -14.32
C VAL A 140 10.42 -8.31 -15.57
N THR A 141 9.77 -8.97 -16.52
CA THR A 141 10.33 -9.17 -17.86
C THR A 141 9.91 -8.02 -18.76
N THR A 142 10.79 -7.63 -19.71
CA THR A 142 10.57 -6.46 -20.55
C THR A 142 11.40 -6.48 -21.82
N THR A 143 10.98 -5.70 -22.79
CA THR A 143 11.78 -5.35 -23.96
C THR A 143 12.75 -4.18 -23.72
N PHE A 144 12.67 -3.52 -22.54
CA PHE A 144 13.61 -2.45 -22.19
C PHE A 144 15.00 -3.04 -22.00
N ASP A 145 16.00 -2.45 -22.62
CA ASP A 145 17.38 -2.92 -22.59
C ASP A 145 18.09 -2.41 -21.32
N PHE A 146 18.55 -3.35 -20.50
CA PHE A 146 19.36 -3.09 -19.31
C PHE A 146 20.78 -3.59 -19.54
N ASN A 147 21.75 -2.96 -18.90
CA ASN A 147 23.07 -3.55 -18.75
C ASN A 147 22.96 -4.66 -17.69
N PRO A 148 23.13 -5.95 -18.06
CA PRO A 148 22.85 -7.04 -17.14
C PRO A 148 23.94 -7.20 -16.07
N ASP A 149 23.48 -7.54 -14.86
CA ASP A 149 24.35 -8.01 -13.80
C ASP A 149 24.92 -9.39 -14.13
N ARG A 150 25.97 -9.77 -13.39
CA ARG A 150 26.61 -11.08 -13.54
C ARG A 150 26.25 -12.01 -12.38
N PRO A 151 26.18 -13.32 -12.61
CA PRO A 151 25.99 -14.29 -11.54
C PRO A 151 27.05 -14.18 -10.44
N LEU A 152 26.63 -14.47 -9.20
CA LEU A 152 27.55 -14.47 -8.06
C LEU A 152 28.55 -15.62 -8.13
N ALA A 153 29.75 -15.36 -7.64
CA ALA A 153 30.68 -16.41 -7.32
C ALA A 153 30.16 -17.32 -6.18
N PRO A 154 30.66 -18.54 -6.03
CA PRO A 154 30.21 -19.42 -4.93
C PRO A 154 30.28 -18.74 -3.57
N MET A 155 29.34 -19.05 -2.68
CA MET A 155 29.18 -18.39 -1.38
C MET A 155 30.45 -18.38 -0.50
N ARG A 156 31.22 -19.44 -0.55
CA ARG A 156 32.52 -19.53 0.15
C ARG A 156 33.56 -18.52 -0.30
N ALA A 157 33.40 -17.95 -1.50
CA ALA A 157 34.26 -16.91 -2.06
C ALA A 157 33.70 -15.50 -1.88
N GLN A 158 32.52 -15.35 -1.24
CA GLN A 158 31.94 -14.05 -1.00
C GLN A 158 32.58 -13.34 0.20
N PRO A 159 32.55 -11.98 0.23
CA PRO A 159 33.00 -11.21 1.40
C PRO A 159 32.32 -11.70 2.67
N ALA A 160 33.03 -11.65 3.77
CA ALA A 160 32.52 -12.10 5.06
C ALA A 160 31.18 -11.40 5.40
N LYS A 161 30.30 -12.15 6.04
CA LYS A 161 28.98 -11.66 6.52
C LYS A 161 29.05 -10.41 7.41
N ALA A 162 30.24 -9.96 7.81
CA ALA A 162 30.48 -8.73 8.55
C ALA A 162 29.89 -7.47 7.87
N PHE A 163 29.74 -7.48 6.55
CA PHE A 163 29.09 -6.40 5.79
C PHE A 163 27.56 -6.47 5.77
N GLY A 164 26.94 -7.49 6.35
CA GLY A 164 25.49 -7.66 6.34
C GLY A 164 24.72 -6.49 6.94
N ALA A 165 25.27 -5.84 7.96
CA ALA A 165 24.67 -4.64 8.54
C ALA A 165 24.72 -3.45 7.56
N ALA A 166 25.83 -3.23 6.88
CA ALA A 166 25.99 -2.18 5.88
C ALA A 166 25.10 -2.42 4.64
N TRP A 167 24.96 -3.67 4.21
CA TRP A 167 24.04 -4.06 3.17
C TRP A 167 22.58 -3.74 3.53
N ARG A 168 22.13 -4.19 4.71
CA ARG A 168 20.76 -3.95 5.18
C ARG A 168 20.45 -2.49 5.40
N LEU A 169 21.45 -1.73 5.79
CA LEU A 169 21.32 -0.30 6.00
C LEU A 169 21.29 0.45 4.65
N GLY A 170 21.94 -0.07 3.62
CA GLY A 170 22.11 0.63 2.34
C GLY A 170 22.83 1.97 2.50
N THR A 171 23.27 2.54 1.43
CA THR A 171 23.96 3.86 1.44
C THR A 171 23.06 5.00 1.92
N ARG A 172 21.75 4.85 1.83
CA ARG A 172 20.77 5.82 2.32
C ARG A 172 20.61 5.83 3.83
N SER A 173 20.83 4.71 4.49
CA SER A 173 20.52 4.59 5.90
C SER A 173 21.53 5.29 6.80
N VAL A 174 22.73 5.57 6.33
CA VAL A 174 23.66 6.40 7.10
C VAL A 174 23.13 7.84 7.17
N LYS A 175 22.57 8.35 6.08
CA LYS A 175 21.89 9.65 6.04
C LYS A 175 20.56 9.61 6.79
N ASN A 176 19.84 8.52 6.69
CA ASN A 176 18.55 8.28 7.34
C ASN A 176 18.69 7.88 8.79
N ALA A 177 19.85 7.40 9.23
CA ALA A 177 20.04 6.93 10.59
C ALA A 177 19.86 8.04 11.64
N SER A 178 20.25 9.28 11.36
CA SER A 178 20.00 10.41 12.26
C SER A 178 18.54 10.85 12.25
N ASN A 179 17.89 10.88 11.09
CA ASN A 179 16.49 11.26 10.93
C ASN A 179 15.54 10.10 11.25
N ALA A 180 15.99 8.86 11.08
CA ALA A 180 15.27 7.66 11.40
C ALA A 180 15.51 7.17 12.84
N VAL A 181 16.24 7.91 13.68
CA VAL A 181 16.41 7.49 15.08
C VAL A 181 15.08 7.23 15.81
N PRO A 182 14.02 8.02 15.62
CA PRO A 182 12.70 7.67 16.13
C PRO A 182 12.16 6.37 15.52
N PHE A 183 12.47 6.10 14.25
CA PHE A 183 12.02 4.92 13.52
C PHE A 183 12.96 3.72 13.66
N ALA A 184 14.25 3.95 13.83
CA ALA A 184 15.21 2.88 14.14
C ALA A 184 14.98 2.28 15.53
N LYS A 185 14.49 3.07 16.46
CA LYS A 185 13.96 2.59 17.76
C LYS A 185 12.68 1.76 17.63
N ARG A 186 12.01 1.82 16.48
CA ARG A 186 10.91 0.90 16.13
C ARG A 186 11.41 -0.52 15.78
N ARG A 187 12.70 -0.78 15.78
CA ARG A 187 13.18 -2.14 15.77
C ARG A 187 12.62 -2.78 17.03
N PHE A 188 11.73 -3.69 16.75
CA PHE A 188 11.05 -4.53 17.71
C PHE A 188 11.99 -4.89 18.86
N VAL A 189 11.82 -4.21 19.95
CA VAL A 189 12.18 -4.69 21.26
C VAL A 189 11.15 -5.77 21.55
N ASP A 190 11.49 -6.82 22.26
CA ASP A 190 10.53 -7.81 22.69
C ASP A 190 9.33 -7.10 23.34
N GLY A 191 8.13 -7.38 22.87
CA GLY A 191 6.91 -6.77 23.37
C GLY A 191 6.12 -5.97 22.32
N ALA A 192 5.26 -5.08 22.80
CA ALA A 192 4.37 -4.30 21.98
C ALA A 192 5.11 -3.31 21.08
N HIS A 193 4.52 -3.01 19.93
CA HIS A 193 5.03 -1.97 19.02
C HIS A 193 5.25 -0.65 19.77
N PRO A 194 6.35 0.09 19.54
CA PRO A 194 6.69 1.31 20.27
C PRO A 194 5.57 2.34 20.36
N PHE A 195 4.71 2.44 19.34
CA PHE A 195 3.54 3.31 19.36
C PHE A 195 2.52 2.94 20.45
N GLU A 196 2.41 1.66 20.81
CA GLU A 196 1.50 1.18 21.85
C GLU A 196 2.00 1.54 23.26
N ASN A 197 3.29 1.85 23.41
CA ASN A 197 3.88 2.27 24.69
C ASN A 197 3.73 3.78 24.96
N LEU A 198 3.10 4.54 24.07
CA LEU A 198 2.83 5.96 24.29
C LEU A 198 1.76 6.14 25.36
N LYS A 199 1.99 7.17 26.22
CA LYS A 199 1.02 7.53 27.27
C LYS A 199 -0.32 7.90 26.62
N ARG A 200 -1.38 7.26 27.08
CA ARG A 200 -2.77 7.53 26.68
C ARG A 200 -3.46 8.39 27.74
N VAL A 201 -4.46 9.12 27.30
CA VAL A 201 -5.33 9.96 28.17
C VAL A 201 -6.78 9.61 27.86
N GLU A 202 -7.67 9.79 28.85
CA GLU A 202 -9.09 9.47 28.70
C GLU A 202 -9.81 10.47 27.80
N THR A 203 -9.45 11.74 27.92
CA THR A 203 -10.06 12.82 27.14
C THR A 203 -9.09 13.28 26.06
N PRO A 204 -9.52 13.41 24.80
CA PRO A 204 -8.69 13.95 23.73
C PRO A 204 -8.16 15.34 24.07
N THR A 205 -6.88 15.60 23.75
CA THR A 205 -6.27 16.94 23.94
C THR A 205 -6.79 17.95 22.92
N THR A 206 -7.34 17.49 21.79
CA THR A 206 -7.99 18.33 20.79
C THR A 206 -9.49 18.36 21.09
N TYR A 207 -10.01 19.54 21.35
CA TYR A 207 -11.44 19.72 21.55
C TYR A 207 -12.19 19.54 20.22
N ILE A 208 -13.24 18.75 20.27
CA ILE A 208 -14.20 18.57 19.17
C ILE A 208 -15.60 18.86 19.71
N ASP A 209 -16.26 19.86 19.16
CA ASP A 209 -17.63 20.21 19.51
C ASP A 209 -18.62 19.26 18.79
N GLU A 210 -18.59 17.98 19.20
CA GLU A 210 -19.32 16.89 18.53
C GLU A 210 -20.79 17.21 18.25
N PRO A 211 -21.57 17.82 19.19
CA PRO A 211 -22.96 18.15 18.93
C PRO A 211 -23.19 19.12 17.77
N ASN A 212 -22.20 19.96 17.48
CA ASN A 212 -22.26 20.98 16.44
C ASN A 212 -21.51 20.62 15.16
N VAL A 213 -20.84 19.46 15.10
CA VAL A 213 -20.19 18.99 13.87
C VAL A 213 -21.25 18.49 12.90
N ALA A 214 -21.55 19.27 11.87
CA ALA A 214 -22.51 18.88 10.84
C ALA A 214 -21.90 17.83 9.89
N ARG A 215 -22.69 16.80 9.56
CA ARG A 215 -22.35 15.90 8.45
C ARG A 215 -22.49 16.63 7.13
N VAL A 216 -21.49 16.52 6.28
CA VAL A 216 -21.45 17.17 4.97
C VAL A 216 -21.50 16.13 3.84
N PRO A 217 -22.06 16.46 2.67
CA PRO A 217 -22.06 15.52 1.55
C PRO A 217 -20.64 15.33 0.98
N LYS A 218 -20.35 14.15 0.41
CA LYS A 218 -19.09 13.85 -0.26
C LYS A 218 -18.73 14.89 -1.32
N ARG A 219 -19.72 15.55 -1.92
CA ARG A 219 -19.55 16.66 -2.85
C ARG A 219 -18.72 17.82 -2.29
N THR A 220 -18.67 18.01 -0.98
CA THR A 220 -17.87 19.06 -0.32
C THR A 220 -16.40 18.69 -0.11
N ASP A 221 -16.05 17.44 -0.35
CA ASP A 221 -14.65 16.99 -0.35
C ASP A 221 -13.81 17.82 -1.32
N MET A 222 -12.56 18.11 -0.95
CA MET A 222 -11.67 18.96 -1.74
C MET A 222 -11.51 18.45 -3.18
N PHE A 223 -11.29 17.16 -3.36
CA PHE A 223 -11.13 16.58 -4.70
C PHE A 223 -12.41 16.67 -5.53
N ALA A 224 -13.57 16.43 -4.91
CA ALA A 224 -14.86 16.63 -5.57
C ALA A 224 -15.04 18.09 -5.97
N ARG A 225 -14.77 19.05 -5.08
CA ARG A 225 -14.85 20.48 -5.37
C ARG A 225 -13.97 20.91 -6.53
N VAL A 226 -12.74 20.41 -6.58
CA VAL A 226 -11.82 20.66 -7.71
C VAL A 226 -12.40 20.11 -9.03
N GLN A 227 -12.90 18.87 -9.02
CA GLN A 227 -13.51 18.23 -10.19
C GLN A 227 -14.73 19.00 -10.72
N PHE A 228 -15.53 19.58 -9.83
CA PHE A 228 -16.69 20.36 -10.19
C PHE A 228 -16.38 21.83 -10.54
N GLY A 229 -15.12 22.26 -10.39
CA GLY A 229 -14.68 23.62 -10.72
C GLY A 229 -14.90 24.66 -9.64
N ASP A 230 -15.28 24.25 -8.42
CA ASP A 230 -15.51 25.19 -7.30
C ASP A 230 -14.24 25.95 -6.90
N MET A 231 -13.09 25.45 -7.25
CA MET A 231 -11.77 26.02 -6.96
C MET A 231 -11.13 26.69 -8.19
N GLY A 232 -11.91 26.92 -9.24
CA GLY A 232 -11.49 27.60 -10.46
C GLY A 232 -11.10 26.66 -11.58
N LYS A 233 -11.19 27.23 -12.80
CA LYS A 233 -10.97 26.49 -14.07
C LYS A 233 -9.59 25.85 -14.16
N LYS A 234 -8.53 26.55 -13.74
CA LYS A 234 -7.16 26.06 -13.80
C LYS A 234 -6.97 24.77 -13.00
N LEU A 235 -7.49 24.72 -11.76
CA LEU A 235 -7.42 23.53 -10.93
C LEU A 235 -8.31 22.41 -11.46
N GLN A 236 -9.50 22.74 -11.97
CA GLN A 236 -10.38 21.77 -12.60
C GLN A 236 -9.73 21.09 -13.80
N ASP A 237 -9.12 21.85 -14.69
CA ASP A 237 -8.44 21.32 -15.89
C ASP A 237 -7.22 20.48 -15.49
N SER A 238 -6.46 20.94 -14.50
CA SER A 238 -5.33 20.18 -13.96
C SER A 238 -5.77 18.83 -13.37
N ALA A 239 -6.83 18.82 -12.58
CA ALA A 239 -7.37 17.59 -11.99
C ALA A 239 -7.92 16.63 -13.04
N ARG A 240 -8.71 17.14 -14.00
CA ARG A 240 -9.27 16.35 -15.11
C ARG A 240 -8.18 15.85 -16.05
N GLY A 241 -7.21 16.69 -16.35
CA GLY A 241 -6.04 16.33 -17.14
C GLY A 241 -5.11 15.35 -16.45
N GLY A 242 -5.24 15.19 -15.13
CA GLY A 242 -4.33 14.37 -14.32
C GLY A 242 -2.89 14.87 -14.42
N HIS A 243 -2.71 16.19 -14.51
CA HIS A 243 -1.44 16.83 -14.88
C HIS A 243 -0.27 16.31 -14.03
N TYR A 244 -0.43 16.31 -12.71
CA TYR A 244 0.60 15.85 -11.78
C TYR A 244 0.74 14.31 -11.73
N VAL A 245 -0.30 13.57 -12.11
CA VAL A 245 -0.28 12.11 -12.10
C VAL A 245 0.15 11.56 -13.46
N ARG A 246 -0.38 12.11 -14.57
CA ARG A 246 -0.11 11.63 -15.94
C ARG A 246 1.28 11.98 -16.44
N LYS A 247 1.82 13.12 -16.05
CA LYS A 247 3.18 13.53 -16.45
C LYS A 247 4.26 12.84 -15.65
N ALA A 248 3.94 12.35 -14.43
CA ALA A 248 4.86 11.60 -13.60
C ALA A 248 4.59 10.10 -13.73
N ALA A 249 5.31 9.42 -14.61
CA ALA A 249 5.16 7.99 -14.85
C ALA A 249 5.24 7.15 -13.56
N PRO A 250 6.11 7.43 -12.58
CA PRO A 250 6.13 6.72 -11.30
C PRO A 250 4.83 6.86 -10.50
N SER A 251 4.23 8.04 -10.48
CA SER A 251 2.95 8.28 -9.80
C SER A 251 1.80 7.55 -10.48
N MET A 252 1.75 7.58 -11.81
CA MET A 252 0.74 6.87 -12.59
C MET A 252 0.87 5.36 -12.45
N ALA A 253 2.09 4.83 -12.41
CA ALA A 253 2.33 3.40 -12.22
C ALA A 253 1.75 2.92 -10.88
N GLN A 254 1.97 3.67 -9.82
CA GLN A 254 1.42 3.36 -8.50
C GLN A 254 -0.11 3.51 -8.45
N ARG A 255 -0.66 4.54 -9.08
CA ARG A 255 -2.10 4.72 -9.18
C ARG A 255 -2.79 3.56 -9.92
N ARG A 256 -2.17 3.04 -10.99
CA ARG A 256 -2.68 1.86 -11.70
C ARG A 256 -2.65 0.61 -10.82
N ALA A 257 -1.57 0.43 -10.05
CA ALA A 257 -1.48 -0.68 -9.10
C ALA A 257 -2.51 -0.55 -7.96
N LEU A 258 -2.70 0.66 -7.42
CA LEU A 258 -3.69 0.96 -6.40
C LEU A 258 -5.10 0.54 -6.83
N GLY A 259 -5.43 0.81 -8.07
CA GLY A 259 -6.73 0.45 -8.63
C GLY A 259 -7.07 -1.03 -8.45
N ALA A 260 -6.12 -1.92 -8.64
CA ALA A 260 -6.33 -3.36 -8.44
C ALA A 260 -6.70 -3.72 -6.99
N PHE A 261 -6.23 -2.97 -6.01
CA PHE A 261 -6.50 -3.23 -4.59
C PHE A 261 -7.81 -2.61 -4.08
N VAL A 262 -8.42 -1.70 -4.82
CA VAL A 262 -9.74 -1.12 -4.48
C VAL A 262 -10.80 -2.21 -4.34
N LEU A 263 -10.70 -3.29 -5.09
CA LEU A 263 -11.61 -4.42 -5.01
C LEU A 263 -11.55 -5.18 -3.68
N LEU A 264 -10.47 -5.03 -2.91
CA LEU A 264 -10.33 -5.63 -1.58
C LEU A 264 -11.00 -4.80 -0.49
N GLN A 265 -11.36 -3.55 -0.77
CA GLN A 265 -11.88 -2.61 0.23
C GLN A 265 -13.25 -3.03 0.77
N ASP A 266 -14.06 -3.70 -0.03
CA ASP A 266 -15.39 -4.17 0.34
C ASP A 266 -15.59 -5.64 -0.05
N GLY A 267 -16.69 -6.25 0.33
CA GLY A 267 -17.04 -7.61 -0.05
C GLY A 267 -17.83 -8.38 1.01
N ASP A 268 -18.12 -9.63 0.70
CA ASP A 268 -18.95 -10.48 1.52
C ASP A 268 -18.33 -10.78 2.89
N THR A 269 -19.21 -10.87 3.88
CA THR A 269 -18.90 -11.25 5.26
C THR A 269 -19.17 -12.75 5.46
N ALA A 270 -18.27 -13.45 6.12
CA ALA A 270 -18.47 -14.87 6.42
C ALA A 270 -19.72 -15.07 7.28
N ARG A 271 -20.46 -16.14 7.00
CA ARG A 271 -21.71 -16.46 7.71
C ARG A 271 -21.49 -16.79 9.19
N LYS A 272 -20.37 -17.47 9.51
CA LYS A 272 -20.01 -17.84 10.87
C LYS A 272 -19.20 -16.74 11.54
N LYS A 273 -19.64 -16.27 12.70
CA LYS A 273 -18.90 -15.30 13.51
C LYS A 273 -17.93 -16.04 14.44
N THR A 274 -16.67 -15.61 14.40
CA THR A 274 -15.67 -15.98 15.41
C THR A 274 -15.79 -14.98 16.55
N ARG A 275 -16.17 -15.46 17.74
CA ARG A 275 -16.26 -14.59 18.93
C ARG A 275 -14.88 -14.41 19.53
N LEU A 276 -14.49 -13.17 19.69
CA LEU A 276 -13.29 -12.72 20.38
C LEU A 276 -13.74 -11.68 21.42
N ASP A 277 -13.04 -11.62 22.52
CA ASP A 277 -13.20 -10.49 23.43
C ASP A 277 -12.61 -9.22 22.77
N PRO A 278 -13.08 -8.03 23.14
CA PRO A 278 -12.69 -6.78 22.47
C PRO A 278 -11.19 -6.48 22.53
N ASP A 279 -10.53 -6.79 23.65
CA ASP A 279 -9.11 -6.50 23.84
C ASP A 279 -8.27 -7.41 22.95
N THR A 280 -8.51 -8.72 22.97
CA THR A 280 -7.88 -9.67 22.05
C THR A 280 -8.12 -9.28 20.58
N ALA A 281 -9.34 -8.89 20.22
CA ALA A 281 -9.64 -8.47 18.86
C ALA A 281 -8.82 -7.23 18.44
N ALA A 282 -8.68 -6.24 19.33
CA ALA A 282 -7.89 -5.05 19.10
C ALA A 282 -6.40 -5.38 18.95
N GLU A 283 -5.84 -6.22 19.82
CA GLU A 283 -4.45 -6.65 19.74
C GLU A 283 -4.14 -7.37 18.43
N LEU A 284 -5.01 -8.30 18.03
CA LEU A 284 -4.83 -9.08 16.80
C LEU A 284 -4.88 -8.20 15.54
N VAL A 285 -5.83 -7.26 15.47
CA VAL A 285 -5.94 -6.31 14.35
C VAL A 285 -4.71 -5.40 14.29
N LYS A 286 -4.27 -4.88 15.43
CA LYS A 286 -3.08 -4.03 15.51
C LYS A 286 -1.82 -4.81 15.12
N ALA A 287 -1.61 -6.00 15.68
CA ALA A 287 -0.47 -6.85 15.36
C ALA A 287 -0.40 -7.15 13.86
N THR A 288 -1.51 -7.52 13.24
CA THR A 288 -1.59 -7.74 11.79
C THR A 288 -1.24 -6.48 11.00
N SER A 289 -1.77 -5.32 11.41
CA SER A 289 -1.51 -4.05 10.73
C SER A 289 -0.03 -3.65 10.82
N TYR A 290 0.59 -3.76 11.98
CA TYR A 290 2.02 -3.50 12.17
C TYR A 290 2.89 -4.49 11.38
N TRP A 291 2.52 -5.75 11.40
CA TRP A 291 3.21 -6.77 10.62
C TRP A 291 3.13 -6.51 9.13
N LEU A 292 2.01 -6.02 8.61
CA LEU A 292 1.85 -5.60 7.21
C LEU A 292 2.63 -4.32 6.88
N GLY A 293 3.12 -3.59 7.87
CA GLY A 293 3.99 -2.43 7.67
C GLY A 293 3.30 -1.08 7.84
N ILE A 294 2.24 -1.04 8.64
CA ILE A 294 1.67 0.20 9.15
C ILE A 294 2.58 0.75 10.26
N ASP A 295 2.76 2.05 10.29
CA ASP A 295 3.63 2.73 11.25
C ASP A 295 2.93 3.06 12.57
N ALA A 296 1.62 3.33 12.52
CA ALA A 296 0.80 3.52 13.70
C ALA A 296 -0.65 3.11 13.44
N VAL A 297 -1.29 2.48 14.43
CA VAL A 297 -2.68 2.04 14.38
C VAL A 297 -3.44 2.53 15.60
N GLY A 298 -4.58 3.14 15.38
CA GLY A 298 -5.54 3.52 16.42
C GLY A 298 -6.90 2.90 16.15
N ILE A 299 -7.56 2.42 17.19
CA ILE A 299 -8.93 1.95 17.15
C ILE A 299 -9.79 2.89 17.98
N SER A 300 -10.91 3.34 17.42
CA SER A 300 -11.83 4.26 18.09
C SER A 300 -13.27 3.92 17.74
N ARG A 301 -14.21 4.51 18.46
CA ARG A 301 -15.58 4.63 17.95
C ARG A 301 -15.55 5.50 16.70
N CYS A 302 -16.45 5.21 15.77
CA CYS A 302 -16.67 6.03 14.57
C CYS A 302 -17.93 6.87 14.78
N PRO A 303 -17.81 8.12 15.26
CA PRO A 303 -18.97 8.95 15.50
C PRO A 303 -19.68 9.28 14.18
N THR A 304 -20.98 9.51 14.25
CA THR A 304 -21.81 9.73 13.05
C THR A 304 -21.35 10.92 12.22
N TRP A 305 -20.80 11.96 12.85
CA TRP A 305 -20.27 13.13 12.16
C TRP A 305 -19.02 12.85 11.31
N ALA A 306 -18.31 11.74 11.55
CA ALA A 306 -17.17 11.33 10.72
C ALA A 306 -17.60 10.80 9.34
N TRP A 307 -18.87 10.46 9.16
CA TRP A 307 -19.42 9.99 7.91
C TRP A 307 -19.96 11.14 7.06
N TYR A 308 -19.72 11.08 5.75
CA TYR A 308 -20.44 11.97 4.84
C TYR A 308 -21.95 11.76 4.95
N SER A 309 -22.71 12.83 4.78
CA SER A 309 -24.19 12.75 4.79
C SER A 309 -24.74 12.10 3.52
N HIS A 310 -24.06 12.28 2.39
CA HIS A 310 -24.41 11.74 1.09
C HIS A 310 -23.16 11.24 0.36
N ASP A 311 -23.30 10.21 -0.42
CA ASP A 311 -22.24 9.66 -1.26
C ASP A 311 -21.93 10.56 -2.49
N ALA A 312 -21.02 10.12 -3.35
CA ALA A 312 -20.65 10.84 -4.57
C ALA A 312 -21.81 10.93 -5.59
N LYS A 313 -22.81 10.07 -5.50
CA LYS A 313 -24.00 10.04 -6.36
C LYS A 313 -25.17 10.83 -5.75
N GLY A 314 -25.00 11.37 -4.54
CA GLY A 314 -26.02 12.14 -3.85
C GLY A 314 -27.04 11.28 -3.06
N ALA A 315 -26.80 9.98 -2.93
CA ALA A 315 -27.61 9.14 -2.07
C ALA A 315 -27.23 9.36 -0.59
N PRO A 316 -28.21 9.38 0.32
CA PRO A 316 -27.92 9.52 1.74
C PRO A 316 -27.13 8.32 2.25
N ILE A 317 -26.16 8.58 3.13
CA ILE A 317 -25.36 7.54 3.79
C ILE A 317 -25.91 7.32 5.19
N ASP A 318 -26.38 6.11 5.45
CA ASP A 318 -26.60 5.62 6.81
C ASP A 318 -25.29 4.98 7.29
N PRO A 319 -24.67 5.47 8.40
CA PRO A 319 -23.37 4.95 8.87
C PRO A 319 -23.41 3.45 9.12
N PRO A 320 -22.71 2.62 8.35
CA PRO A 320 -22.82 1.17 8.46
C PRO A 320 -21.99 0.57 9.60
N HIS A 321 -21.07 1.36 10.16
CA HIS A 321 -20.14 0.91 11.19
C HIS A 321 -19.99 1.97 12.28
N ASP A 322 -19.87 1.52 13.52
CA ASP A 322 -19.68 2.32 14.71
C ASP A 322 -18.25 2.33 15.25
N GLN A 323 -17.36 1.59 14.57
CA GLN A 323 -15.93 1.48 14.92
C GLN A 323 -15.05 1.87 13.74
N ALA A 324 -13.90 2.47 14.03
CA ALA A 324 -12.91 2.84 13.06
C ALA A 324 -11.52 2.33 13.46
N ILE A 325 -10.80 1.78 12.47
CA ILE A 325 -9.39 1.43 12.57
C ILE A 325 -8.63 2.46 11.76
N ASN A 326 -7.90 3.33 12.43
CA ASN A 326 -7.14 4.40 11.80
C ASN A 326 -5.69 3.97 11.64
N MET A 327 -5.14 4.12 10.45
CA MET A 327 -3.80 3.70 10.10
C MET A 327 -2.96 4.88 9.62
N ILE A 328 -1.69 4.93 10.01
CA ILE A 328 -0.71 5.91 9.55
C ILE A 328 0.42 5.18 8.85
N VAL A 329 0.78 5.67 7.66
CA VAL A 329 1.96 5.24 6.90
C VAL A 329 2.90 6.42 6.73
N ASP A 330 4.14 6.25 7.16
CA ASP A 330 5.18 7.25 6.95
C ASP A 330 5.54 7.36 5.46
N GLN A 331 5.49 8.55 4.94
CA GLN A 331 5.81 8.81 3.53
C GLN A 331 7.32 8.89 3.25
N GLY A 332 8.16 8.98 4.27
CA GLY A 332 9.61 9.10 4.15
C GLY A 332 10.09 10.55 4.05
N TYR A 333 11.05 10.89 4.90
CA TYR A 333 11.55 12.27 5.06
C TYR A 333 12.22 12.78 3.78
N GLU A 334 13.16 12.03 3.19
CA GLU A 334 13.97 12.53 2.06
C GLU A 334 13.14 12.79 0.81
N THR A 335 12.16 11.94 0.56
CA THR A 335 11.28 12.12 -0.58
C THR A 335 10.32 13.28 -0.39
N MET A 336 9.94 13.58 0.85
CA MET A 336 9.11 14.74 1.18
C MET A 336 9.92 16.03 1.25
N GLU A 337 11.18 15.99 1.63
CA GLU A 337 12.09 17.13 1.59
C GLU A 337 12.30 17.63 0.14
N GLY A 338 12.40 16.70 -0.82
CA GLY A 338 12.45 17.01 -2.25
C GLY A 338 11.13 17.49 -2.86
N SER A 339 10.06 17.62 -2.06
CA SER A 339 8.73 17.96 -2.56
C SER A 339 8.52 19.46 -2.81
N SER A 340 9.48 20.31 -2.49
CA SER A 340 9.43 21.74 -2.76
C SER A 340 9.74 22.00 -4.25
N GLY A 341 8.70 22.22 -5.05
CA GLY A 341 8.84 22.54 -6.49
C GLY A 341 8.27 21.47 -7.41
N ASP A 342 8.85 21.34 -8.60
CA ASP A 342 8.36 20.46 -9.66
C ASP A 342 8.91 19.02 -9.59
N ASP A 343 9.41 18.60 -8.44
CA ASP A 343 9.99 17.27 -8.29
C ASP A 343 8.90 16.18 -8.43
N TRP A 344 9.13 15.28 -9.38
CA TRP A 344 8.27 14.14 -9.65
C TRP A 344 8.18 13.14 -8.49
N ILE A 345 9.14 13.15 -7.57
CA ILE A 345 9.22 12.22 -6.43
C ILE A 345 8.10 12.48 -5.42
N ALA A 346 7.73 13.73 -5.16
CA ALA A 346 6.72 14.09 -4.17
C ALA A 346 5.37 13.42 -4.43
N VAL A 347 4.87 13.52 -5.66
CA VAL A 347 3.59 12.91 -6.03
C VAL A 347 3.69 11.39 -6.03
N ALA A 348 4.83 10.83 -6.46
CA ALA A 348 5.09 9.40 -6.41
C ALA A 348 5.06 8.87 -4.97
N GLN A 349 5.61 9.62 -4.03
CA GLN A 349 5.61 9.28 -2.61
C GLN A 349 4.19 9.27 -2.01
N SER A 350 3.37 10.26 -2.33
CA SER A 350 1.97 10.28 -1.93
C SER A 350 1.19 9.12 -2.52
N MET A 351 1.39 8.81 -3.80
CA MET A 351 0.73 7.66 -4.44
C MET A 351 1.17 6.32 -3.83
N ARG A 352 2.43 6.21 -3.38
CA ARG A 352 2.91 5.03 -2.65
C ARG A 352 2.16 4.84 -1.32
N ALA A 353 1.90 5.92 -0.58
CA ALA A 353 1.12 5.84 0.65
C ALA A 353 -0.31 5.38 0.37
N TYR A 354 -0.98 5.96 -0.64
CA TYR A 354 -2.31 5.52 -1.06
C TYR A 354 -2.34 4.07 -1.50
N LEU A 355 -1.34 3.62 -2.26
CA LEU A 355 -1.21 2.22 -2.68
C LEU A 355 -1.15 1.29 -1.46
N ARG A 356 -0.32 1.63 -0.47
CA ARG A 356 -0.19 0.86 0.77
C ARG A 356 -1.46 0.84 1.60
N PHE A 357 -2.13 1.97 1.74
CA PHE A 357 -3.43 2.02 2.42
C PHE A 357 -4.48 1.16 1.72
N SER A 358 -4.53 1.20 0.39
CA SER A 358 -5.47 0.40 -0.38
C SER A 358 -5.23 -1.10 -0.18
N LEU A 359 -3.97 -1.53 -0.24
CA LEU A 359 -3.58 -2.92 -0.04
C LEU A 359 -3.82 -3.36 1.41
N ILE A 360 -3.23 -2.66 2.38
CA ILE A 360 -3.23 -3.08 3.79
C ILE A 360 -4.63 -2.95 4.38
N GLY A 361 -5.31 -1.83 4.14
CA GLY A 361 -6.69 -1.63 4.56
C GLY A 361 -7.62 -2.69 3.99
N GLY A 362 -7.45 -3.04 2.71
CA GLY A 362 -8.19 -4.12 2.06
C GLY A 362 -7.95 -5.49 2.71
N VAL A 363 -6.69 -5.82 3.02
CA VAL A 363 -6.32 -7.09 3.69
C VAL A 363 -6.92 -7.16 5.09
N VAL A 364 -6.79 -6.10 5.89
CA VAL A 364 -7.35 -6.04 7.26
C VAL A 364 -8.88 -6.10 7.23
N ALA A 365 -9.53 -5.36 6.33
CA ALA A 365 -10.97 -5.43 6.15
C ALA A 365 -11.43 -6.85 5.75
N LYS A 366 -10.71 -7.51 4.83
CA LYS A 366 -10.99 -8.89 4.44
C LYS A 366 -10.82 -9.87 5.61
N GLN A 367 -9.80 -9.69 6.42
CA GLN A 367 -9.59 -10.49 7.63
C GLN A 367 -10.78 -10.38 8.58
N ILE A 368 -11.25 -9.16 8.85
CA ILE A 368 -12.41 -8.91 9.72
C ILE A 368 -13.67 -9.54 9.12
N ARG A 369 -13.88 -9.42 7.80
CA ARG A 369 -15.01 -10.08 7.12
C ARG A 369 -14.94 -11.61 7.21
N ASN A 370 -13.74 -12.19 7.15
CA ASN A 370 -13.55 -13.63 7.33
C ASN A 370 -13.86 -14.11 8.77
N LEU A 371 -13.77 -13.21 9.76
CA LEU A 371 -14.21 -13.46 11.14
C LEU A 371 -15.74 -13.35 11.32
N GLY A 372 -16.46 -12.96 10.26
CA GLY A 372 -17.92 -12.84 10.27
C GLY A 372 -18.43 -11.45 10.71
N TYR A 373 -17.60 -10.43 10.63
CA TYR A 373 -17.97 -9.04 10.94
C TYR A 373 -17.87 -8.16 9.69
N SER A 374 -18.86 -7.27 9.51
CA SER A 374 -18.80 -6.31 8.41
C SER A 374 -17.61 -5.37 8.57
N ALA A 375 -16.88 -5.14 7.50
CA ALA A 375 -15.76 -4.21 7.45
C ALA A 375 -15.53 -3.70 6.03
N LYS A 376 -15.22 -2.40 5.95
CA LYS A 376 -14.92 -1.71 4.69
C LYS A 376 -13.71 -0.80 4.88
N ALA A 377 -12.77 -0.84 3.96
CA ALA A 377 -11.68 0.13 3.91
C ALA A 377 -12.09 1.38 3.12
N HIS A 378 -11.58 2.55 3.52
CA HIS A 378 -11.86 3.84 2.91
C HIS A 378 -10.58 4.58 2.56
#